data_024874f54c6c83bf3f3381c0da44fb6f
#
_entry.id   024874f54c6c83bf3f3381c0da44fb6f
#
_cell.length_a   1.000
_cell.length_b   1.000
_cell.length_c   1.000
_cell.angle_alpha   90.00
_cell.angle_beta   90.00
_cell.angle_gamma   90.00
#
_symmetry.space_group_name_H-M   'P 1'
#
loop_
_entity.id
_entity.type
_entity.pdbx_description
1 polymer ?
#
loop_
_entity_poly.entity_id
_entity_poly.type
_entity_poly.pdbx_seq_one_letter_code
_entity_poly.pdbx_strand_id
1 'polypeptide(L)'
;VSVLDAGLFEKTNASCLAQGLSFQPGVRVEDDCQNCGFTQVRINGLDGHYSQILVDSHPVFSALTGVYGLEQIPANMIERVEVLRGGGSALFGSSAIGGTINVITKEPSRNSAQMSHTLTSIGGSNSYDNNTMLNASLVTESGRAGLCVFGQSRHRSGYDHDGDGFTEVPVINSQSVGMRTFFRTGAYSR
;
A
#
# COMPACT_ATOMS: atom_id res chain seq x y z
N VAL A 1 -10.32 16.28 -2.13
CA VAL A 1 -9.76 14.95 -2.39
C VAL A 1 -8.46 15.13 -3.14
N SER A 2 -7.40 14.49 -2.66
CA SER A 2 -6.12 14.41 -3.38
C SER A 2 -5.97 13.01 -3.95
N VAL A 3 -5.34 12.88 -5.11
CA VAL A 3 -5.15 11.59 -5.78
C VAL A 3 -3.67 11.37 -6.04
N LEU A 4 -3.17 10.19 -5.63
CA LEU A 4 -1.83 9.70 -5.97
C LEU A 4 -2.01 8.58 -7.00
N ASP A 5 -1.43 8.73 -8.16
CA ASP A 5 -1.51 7.75 -9.23
C ASP A 5 -0.41 6.67 -9.13
N ALA A 6 -0.55 5.58 -9.87
CA ALA A 6 0.44 4.51 -9.93
C ALA A 6 1.82 5.02 -10.38
N GLY A 7 1.88 6.04 -11.22
CA GLY A 7 3.13 6.62 -11.70
C GLY A 7 3.94 7.30 -10.59
N LEU A 8 3.30 7.79 -9.52
CA LEU A 8 4.03 8.28 -8.35
C LEU A 8 4.80 7.14 -7.67
N PHE A 9 4.12 6.01 -7.45
CA PHE A 9 4.74 4.83 -6.81
C PHE A 9 5.91 4.28 -7.62
N GLU A 10 5.79 4.27 -8.95
CA GLU A 10 6.86 3.88 -9.85
C GLU A 10 8.05 4.84 -9.81
N LYS A 11 7.80 6.16 -9.91
CA LYS A 11 8.84 7.20 -9.91
C LYS A 11 9.58 7.29 -8.58
N THR A 12 8.91 7.04 -7.47
CA THR A 12 9.51 7.07 -6.13
C THR A 12 10.08 5.73 -5.71
N ASN A 13 9.92 4.69 -6.54
CA ASN A 13 10.27 3.31 -6.22
C ASN A 13 9.64 2.82 -4.92
N ALA A 14 8.43 3.32 -4.62
CA ALA A 14 7.69 2.92 -3.43
C ALA A 14 7.25 1.46 -3.54
N SER A 15 7.55 0.65 -2.53
CA SER A 15 7.22 -0.76 -2.49
C SER A 15 5.85 -1.07 -1.90
N CYS A 16 5.29 -0.12 -1.13
CA CYS A 16 4.02 -0.29 -0.42
C CYS A 16 3.26 1.04 -0.30
N LEU A 17 2.01 0.95 0.17
CA LEU A 17 1.15 2.12 0.37
C LEU A 17 1.79 3.17 1.29
N ALA A 18 2.38 2.75 2.41
CA ALA A 18 2.99 3.65 3.39
C ALA A 18 4.04 4.57 2.73
N GLN A 19 4.93 4.00 1.93
CA GLN A 19 5.98 4.76 1.25
C GLN A 19 5.40 5.76 0.24
N GLY A 20 4.38 5.38 -0.52
CA GLY A 20 3.71 6.29 -1.46
C GLY A 20 3.01 7.46 -0.75
N LEU A 21 2.36 7.19 0.40
CA LEU A 21 1.66 8.21 1.18
C LEU A 21 2.59 9.27 1.79
N SER A 22 3.87 8.95 2.02
CA SER A 22 4.85 9.92 2.55
C SER A 22 5.08 11.12 1.61
N PHE A 23 4.74 10.99 0.32
CA PHE A 23 4.82 12.07 -0.65
C PHE A 23 3.52 12.91 -0.75
N GLN A 24 2.49 12.57 0.05
CA GLN A 24 1.22 13.29 0.01
C GLN A 24 1.21 14.46 1.01
N PRO A 25 1.06 15.71 0.55
CA PRO A 25 0.94 16.87 1.44
C PRO A 25 -0.24 16.72 2.42
N GLY A 26 0.01 17.02 3.72
CA GLY A 26 -0.99 16.90 4.78
C GLY A 26 -1.23 15.48 5.28
N VAL A 27 -0.46 14.52 4.78
CA VAL A 27 -0.36 13.16 5.29
C VAL A 27 1.05 12.97 5.82
N ARG A 28 1.17 12.43 7.01
CA ARG A 28 2.46 12.08 7.61
C ARG A 28 2.47 10.60 7.93
N VAL A 29 3.47 9.91 7.42
CA VAL A 29 3.75 8.51 7.75
C VAL A 29 4.83 8.50 8.80
N GLU A 30 4.56 7.90 9.94
CA GLU A 30 5.46 7.84 11.09
C GLU A 30 5.69 6.39 11.49
N ASP A 31 6.93 6.08 11.82
CA ASP A 31 7.31 4.82 12.47
C ASP A 31 7.34 5.08 13.97
N ASP A 32 6.28 4.71 14.69
CA ASP A 32 6.14 4.99 16.13
C ASP A 32 7.00 4.07 17.00
N CYS A 33 7.46 2.97 16.45
CA CYS A 33 8.33 2.05 17.15
C CYS A 33 9.39 1.51 16.17
N GLN A 34 10.61 1.98 16.32
CA GLN A 34 11.73 1.58 15.45
C GLN A 34 11.97 0.06 15.49
N ASN A 35 11.92 -0.55 16.67
CA ASN A 35 12.14 -1.98 16.85
C ASN A 35 11.00 -2.87 16.34
N CYS A 36 9.75 -2.38 16.34
CA CYS A 36 8.58 -3.19 15.98
C CYS A 36 8.05 -2.88 14.58
N GLY A 37 8.61 -1.88 13.88
CA GLY A 37 8.19 -1.51 12.53
C GLY A 37 6.73 -1.02 12.47
N PHE A 38 6.28 -0.38 13.56
CA PHE A 38 4.93 0.14 13.66
C PHE A 38 4.80 1.44 12.86
N THR A 39 4.15 1.36 11.71
CA THR A 39 3.91 2.50 10.84
C THR A 39 2.47 2.96 10.94
N GLN A 40 2.25 4.23 11.27
CA GLN A 40 0.93 4.85 11.26
C GLN A 40 0.87 6.03 10.29
N VAL A 41 -0.36 6.32 9.84
CA VAL A 41 -0.63 7.48 8.99
C VAL A 41 -1.44 8.50 9.75
N ARG A 42 -0.90 9.71 9.85
CA ARG A 42 -1.57 10.87 10.43
C ARG A 42 -2.07 11.79 9.32
N ILE A 43 -3.34 12.14 9.36
CA ILE A 43 -3.95 13.12 8.45
C ILE A 43 -4.18 14.42 9.23
N ASN A 44 -3.63 15.52 8.75
CA ASN A 44 -3.70 16.84 9.40
C ASN A 44 -3.22 16.84 10.87
N GLY A 45 -2.27 15.98 11.21
CA GLY A 45 -1.74 15.85 12.57
C GLY A 45 -2.58 15.01 13.54
N LEU A 46 -3.75 14.52 13.11
CA LEU A 46 -4.58 13.61 13.91
C LEU A 46 -3.98 12.20 13.90
N ASP A 47 -4.10 11.50 15.03
CA ASP A 47 -3.61 10.15 15.22
C ASP A 47 -4.20 9.16 14.20
N GLY A 48 -3.44 8.10 13.89
CA GLY A 48 -3.80 7.10 12.90
C GLY A 48 -5.17 6.42 13.15
N HIS A 49 -5.60 6.34 14.40
CA HIS A 49 -6.92 5.83 14.77
C HIS A 49 -8.10 6.64 14.19
N TYR A 50 -7.84 7.90 13.84
CA TYR A 50 -8.83 8.81 13.24
C TYR A 50 -8.78 8.80 11.71
N SER A 51 -7.97 7.93 11.12
CA SER A 51 -7.82 7.78 9.67
C SER A 51 -8.40 6.44 9.21
N GLN A 52 -9.43 6.48 8.38
CA GLN A 52 -10.06 5.28 7.84
C GLN A 52 -9.35 4.84 6.56
N ILE A 53 -8.93 3.58 6.50
CA ILE A 53 -8.34 2.98 5.31
C ILE A 53 -9.38 2.09 4.63
N LEU A 54 -9.52 2.28 3.33
CA LEU A 54 -10.40 1.52 2.45
C LEU A 54 -9.59 0.89 1.33
N VAL A 55 -10.03 -0.28 0.87
CA VAL A 55 -9.59 -0.90 -0.38
C VAL A 55 -10.82 -1.10 -1.25
N ASP A 56 -10.81 -0.52 -2.43
CA ASP A 56 -11.95 -0.47 -3.36
C ASP A 56 -13.26 -0.04 -2.66
N SER A 57 -13.16 1.01 -1.83
CA SER A 57 -14.26 1.58 -1.03
C SER A 57 -14.79 0.68 0.08
N HIS A 58 -14.16 -0.43 0.39
CA HIS A 58 -14.50 -1.30 1.51
C HIS A 58 -13.52 -1.08 2.67
N PRO A 59 -14.02 -0.86 3.89
CA PRO A 59 -13.17 -0.68 5.04
C PRO A 59 -12.29 -1.92 5.28
N VAL A 60 -11.00 -1.69 5.50
CA VAL A 60 -10.10 -2.76 5.93
C VAL A 60 -10.24 -2.90 7.43
N PHE A 61 -10.95 -3.96 7.86
CA PHE A 61 -11.24 -4.19 9.26
C PHE A 61 -10.12 -5.01 9.91
N SER A 62 -9.30 -4.39 10.69
CA SER A 62 -8.72 -4.96 11.91
C SER A 62 -8.01 -3.87 12.71
N ALA A 63 -8.04 -3.96 14.03
CA ALA A 63 -7.21 -3.12 14.90
C ALA A 63 -5.71 -3.24 14.56
N LEU A 64 -5.29 -4.40 14.03
CA LEU A 64 -3.95 -4.68 13.55
C LEU A 64 -3.66 -4.06 12.18
N THR A 65 -4.65 -3.90 11.30
CA THR A 65 -4.44 -3.36 9.95
C THR A 65 -4.19 -1.85 9.98
N GLY A 66 -4.74 -1.14 10.96
CA GLY A 66 -4.41 0.27 11.19
C GLY A 66 -2.96 0.46 11.68
N VAL A 67 -2.36 -0.61 12.21
CA VAL A 67 -1.05 -0.62 12.84
C VAL A 67 0.02 -1.20 11.92
N TYR A 68 -0.25 -2.35 11.29
CA TYR A 68 0.73 -3.09 10.48
C TYR A 68 0.32 -3.24 9.00
N GLY A 69 -0.86 -2.79 8.62
CA GLY A 69 -1.45 -3.11 7.32
C GLY A 69 -0.94 -2.26 6.16
N LEU A 70 -0.44 -1.06 6.42
CA LEU A 70 -0.02 -0.12 5.37
C LEU A 70 1.20 -0.59 4.58
N GLU A 71 2.12 -1.26 5.24
CA GLU A 71 3.29 -1.84 4.61
C GLU A 71 2.97 -3.14 3.86
N GLN A 72 1.84 -3.79 4.19
CA GLN A 72 1.40 -5.02 3.54
C GLN A 72 0.56 -4.78 2.28
N ILE A 73 0.16 -3.53 2.00
CA ILE A 73 -0.52 -3.18 0.76
C ILE A 73 0.54 -2.89 -0.30
N PRO A 74 0.81 -3.82 -1.23
CA PRO A 74 1.90 -3.70 -2.16
C PRO A 74 1.57 -2.68 -3.26
N ALA A 75 2.56 -1.87 -3.63
CA ALA A 75 2.41 -0.81 -4.62
C ALA A 75 1.95 -1.32 -5.99
N ASN A 76 2.33 -2.54 -6.37
CA ASN A 76 1.99 -3.12 -7.67
C ASN A 76 0.49 -3.42 -7.86
N MET A 77 -0.28 -3.53 -6.77
CA MET A 77 -1.74 -3.68 -6.85
C MET A 77 -2.48 -2.35 -7.00
N ILE A 78 -1.82 -1.22 -6.67
CA ILE A 78 -2.44 0.10 -6.59
C ILE A 78 -2.55 0.70 -7.99
N GLU A 79 -3.77 1.11 -8.37
CA GLU A 79 -4.01 1.96 -9.53
C GLU A 79 -3.89 3.43 -9.14
N ARG A 80 -4.54 3.81 -8.03
CA ARG A 80 -4.46 5.13 -7.42
C ARG A 80 -4.86 5.08 -5.96
N VAL A 81 -4.48 6.11 -5.23
CA VAL A 81 -4.92 6.32 -3.84
C VAL A 81 -5.64 7.66 -3.76
N GLU A 82 -6.83 7.62 -3.24
CA GLU A 82 -7.67 8.80 -3.03
C GLU A 82 -7.64 9.19 -1.55
N VAL A 83 -7.14 10.38 -1.24
CA VAL A 83 -7.04 10.88 0.13
C VAL A 83 -8.07 11.99 0.34
N LEU A 84 -9.07 11.72 1.15
CA LEU A 84 -10.04 12.69 1.64
C LEU A 84 -9.58 13.15 3.02
N ARG A 85 -9.29 14.44 3.16
CA ARG A 85 -8.92 15.07 4.42
C ARG A 85 -10.14 15.72 5.05
N GLY A 86 -10.31 15.55 6.37
CA GLY A 86 -11.46 16.03 7.12
C GLY A 86 -12.54 14.97 7.31
N GLY A 87 -13.58 15.30 8.05
CA GLY A 87 -14.60 14.36 8.50
C GLY A 87 -15.32 13.63 7.37
N GLY A 88 -15.17 12.32 7.35
CA GLY A 88 -15.83 11.39 6.44
C GLY A 88 -16.69 10.35 7.19
N SER A 89 -16.85 10.51 8.51
CA SER A 89 -17.46 9.51 9.39
C SER A 89 -18.90 9.13 9.01
N ALA A 90 -19.65 10.05 8.43
CA ALA A 90 -21.02 9.77 7.97
C ALA A 90 -21.08 8.76 6.81
N LEU A 91 -20.01 8.68 6.00
CA LEU A 91 -19.92 7.79 4.83
C LEU A 91 -19.06 6.55 5.08
N PHE A 92 -17.99 6.71 5.87
CA PHE A 92 -16.92 5.70 5.95
C PHE A 92 -16.72 5.13 7.37
N GLY A 93 -17.56 5.53 8.33
CA GLY A 93 -17.51 5.00 9.70
C GLY A 93 -16.78 5.89 10.70
N SER A 94 -16.87 5.50 11.98
CA SER A 94 -16.41 6.29 13.12
C SER A 94 -14.92 6.63 13.13
N SER A 95 -14.10 5.85 12.46
CA SER A 95 -12.65 6.10 12.37
C SER A 95 -12.28 7.19 11.35
N ALA A 96 -13.21 7.63 10.48
CA ALA A 96 -12.96 8.62 9.45
C ALA A 96 -13.13 10.08 9.96
N ILE A 97 -12.60 10.40 11.13
CA ILE A 97 -12.67 11.74 11.72
C ILE A 97 -11.61 12.65 11.10
N GLY A 98 -10.38 12.18 11.01
CA GLY A 98 -9.25 12.90 10.41
C GLY A 98 -9.27 12.87 8.89
N GLY A 99 -9.80 11.77 8.34
CA GLY A 99 -9.88 11.57 6.90
C GLY A 99 -10.01 10.11 6.50
N THR A 100 -10.01 9.91 5.19
CA THR A 100 -10.13 8.59 4.57
C THR A 100 -9.06 8.42 3.50
N ILE A 101 -8.43 7.25 3.48
CA ILE A 101 -7.48 6.82 2.45
C ILE A 101 -8.12 5.65 1.73
N ASN A 102 -8.52 5.85 0.48
CA ASN A 102 -9.14 4.82 -0.34
C ASN A 102 -8.14 4.34 -1.40
N VAL A 103 -7.73 3.10 -1.29
CA VAL A 103 -6.84 2.44 -2.25
C VAL A 103 -7.70 1.81 -3.33
N ILE A 104 -7.54 2.28 -4.56
CA ILE A 104 -8.19 1.69 -5.72
C ILE A 104 -7.23 0.71 -6.37
N THR A 105 -7.63 -0.55 -6.46
CA THR A 105 -6.80 -1.61 -7.04
C THR A 105 -6.87 -1.62 -8.55
N LYS A 106 -5.76 -2.03 -9.20
CA LYS A 106 -5.69 -2.15 -10.66
C LYS A 106 -6.76 -3.08 -11.20
N GLU A 107 -7.52 -2.59 -12.18
CA GLU A 107 -8.46 -3.42 -12.93
C GLU A 107 -7.78 -3.91 -14.23
N PRO A 108 -7.79 -5.21 -14.51
CA PRO A 108 -7.15 -5.72 -15.70
C PRO A 108 -7.89 -5.23 -16.95
N SER A 109 -7.17 -4.58 -17.85
CA SER A 109 -7.70 -4.06 -19.14
C SER A 109 -7.18 -4.83 -20.34
N ARG A 110 -6.08 -5.55 -20.18
CA ARG A 110 -5.41 -6.33 -21.22
C ARG A 110 -4.63 -7.49 -20.61
N ASN A 111 -4.29 -8.46 -21.44
CA ASN A 111 -3.36 -9.52 -21.05
C ASN A 111 -1.96 -8.91 -20.85
N SER A 112 -1.41 -9.10 -19.67
CA SER A 112 -0.07 -8.59 -19.34
C SER A 112 0.55 -9.40 -18.21
N ALA A 113 1.87 -9.44 -18.18
CA ALA A 113 2.64 -9.94 -17.04
C ALA A 113 3.81 -8.98 -16.81
N GLN A 114 4.03 -8.63 -15.56
CA GLN A 114 5.11 -7.76 -15.14
C GLN A 114 5.74 -8.34 -13.88
N MET A 115 7.06 -8.39 -13.87
CA MET A 115 7.84 -8.74 -12.68
C MET A 115 8.85 -7.63 -12.45
N SER A 116 9.00 -7.24 -11.19
CA SER A 116 10.05 -6.30 -10.77
C SER A 116 10.79 -6.85 -9.56
N HIS A 117 12.07 -6.55 -9.50
CA HIS A 117 12.92 -6.86 -8.37
C HIS A 117 13.75 -5.64 -8.02
N THR A 118 13.70 -5.23 -6.76
CA THR A 118 14.45 -4.10 -6.23
C THR A 118 15.34 -4.57 -5.10
N LEU A 119 16.62 -4.28 -5.21
CA LEU A 119 17.61 -4.51 -4.16
C LEU A 119 18.14 -3.15 -3.70
N THR A 120 17.94 -2.84 -2.43
CA THR A 120 18.40 -1.58 -1.82
C THR A 120 19.41 -1.89 -0.73
N SER A 121 20.61 -1.28 -0.80
CA SER A 121 21.59 -1.31 0.29
C SER A 121 21.25 -0.23 1.31
N ILE A 122 21.29 -0.58 2.59
CA ILE A 122 20.96 0.31 3.69
C ILE A 122 22.24 0.80 4.34
N GLY A 123 22.44 2.12 4.42
CA GLY A 123 23.57 2.74 5.09
C GLY A 123 24.95 2.41 4.50
N GLY A 124 25.02 1.85 3.28
CA GLY A 124 26.28 1.38 2.70
C GLY A 124 26.86 0.14 3.41
N SER A 125 26.05 -0.52 4.24
CA SER A 125 26.39 -1.71 5.02
C SER A 125 26.04 -3.01 4.29
N ASN A 126 26.22 -4.14 4.97
CA ASN A 126 25.75 -5.45 4.51
C ASN A 126 24.26 -5.69 4.75
N SER A 127 23.49 -4.64 5.11
CA SER A 127 22.05 -4.71 5.28
C SER A 127 21.35 -4.37 3.97
N TYR A 128 20.41 -5.21 3.57
CA TYR A 128 19.72 -5.10 2.28
C TYR A 128 18.21 -5.19 2.45
N ASP A 129 17.49 -4.46 1.60
CA ASP A 129 16.05 -4.60 1.39
C ASP A 129 15.83 -5.22 0.00
N ASN A 130 15.36 -6.45 -0.01
CA ASN A 130 15.00 -7.22 -1.20
C ASN A 130 13.49 -7.18 -1.38
N ASN A 131 13.01 -6.67 -2.50
CA ASN A 131 11.60 -6.61 -2.82
C ASN A 131 11.35 -7.15 -4.24
N THR A 132 10.59 -8.23 -4.32
CA THR A 132 10.17 -8.84 -5.58
C THR A 132 8.67 -8.70 -5.70
N MET A 133 8.20 -8.15 -6.82
CA MET A 133 6.78 -7.96 -7.13
C MET A 133 6.41 -8.63 -8.44
N LEU A 134 5.26 -9.27 -8.48
CA LEU A 134 4.66 -9.89 -9.66
C LEU A 134 3.25 -9.33 -9.86
N ASN A 135 2.90 -9.03 -11.10
CA ASN A 135 1.55 -8.69 -11.51
C ASN A 135 1.26 -9.39 -12.84
N ALA A 136 0.16 -10.12 -12.91
CA ALA A 136 -0.28 -10.78 -14.13
C ALA A 136 -1.78 -10.58 -14.32
N SER A 137 -2.21 -10.28 -15.53
CA SER A 137 -3.61 -10.09 -15.87
C SER A 137 -4.00 -10.82 -17.13
N LEU A 138 -5.19 -11.39 -17.10
CA LEU A 138 -5.84 -12.07 -18.20
C LEU A 138 -7.23 -11.44 -18.41
N VAL A 139 -7.53 -11.10 -19.64
CA VAL A 139 -8.81 -10.51 -20.04
C VAL A 139 -9.33 -11.26 -21.26
N THR A 140 -10.60 -11.60 -21.23
CA THR A 140 -11.25 -12.24 -22.39
C THR A 140 -11.24 -11.29 -23.60
N GLU A 141 -11.22 -11.83 -24.81
CA GLU A 141 -11.27 -11.03 -26.06
C GLU A 141 -12.47 -10.08 -26.11
N SER A 142 -13.59 -10.49 -25.54
CA SER A 142 -14.79 -9.65 -25.43
C SER A 142 -14.69 -8.52 -24.42
N GLY A 143 -13.63 -8.49 -23.56
CA GLY A 143 -13.48 -7.55 -22.46
C GLY A 143 -14.54 -7.69 -21.35
N ARG A 144 -15.32 -8.79 -21.36
CA ARG A 144 -16.42 -9.00 -20.41
C ARG A 144 -15.98 -9.65 -19.10
N ALA A 145 -14.86 -10.34 -19.09
CA ALA A 145 -14.32 -10.95 -17.90
C ALA A 145 -12.80 -10.76 -17.84
N GLY A 146 -12.28 -10.63 -16.65
CA GLY A 146 -10.85 -10.54 -16.43
C GLY A 146 -10.44 -11.00 -15.03
N LEU A 147 -9.18 -11.39 -14.93
CA LEU A 147 -8.50 -11.82 -13.73
C LEU A 147 -7.19 -11.06 -13.65
N CYS A 148 -6.90 -10.47 -12.50
CA CYS A 148 -5.58 -9.96 -12.16
C CYS A 148 -5.09 -10.70 -10.91
N VAL A 149 -3.84 -11.16 -10.94
CA VAL A 149 -3.14 -11.73 -9.80
C VAL A 149 -1.92 -10.86 -9.53
N PHE A 150 -1.69 -10.53 -8.28
CA PHE A 150 -0.51 -9.80 -7.84
C PHE A 150 0.12 -10.50 -6.65
N GLY A 151 1.44 -10.38 -6.55
CA GLY A 151 2.22 -10.92 -5.47
C GLY A 151 3.39 -10.02 -5.12
N GLN A 152 3.79 -10.04 -3.86
CA GLN A 152 4.98 -9.39 -3.36
C GLN A 152 5.68 -10.30 -2.34
N SER A 153 6.99 -10.34 -2.41
CA SER A 153 7.85 -10.91 -1.37
C SER A 153 8.92 -9.87 -1.03
N ARG A 154 8.92 -9.41 0.21
CA ARG A 154 9.87 -8.43 0.71
C ARG A 154 10.60 -8.96 1.92
N HIS A 155 11.91 -8.87 1.87
CA HIS A 155 12.80 -9.19 2.99
C HIS A 155 13.79 -8.05 3.18
N ARG A 156 13.73 -7.39 4.35
CA ARG A 156 14.67 -6.35 4.75
C ARG A 156 15.43 -6.80 5.98
N SER A 157 16.76 -6.75 5.92
CA SER A 157 17.62 -6.97 7.08
C SER A 157 17.54 -5.77 8.02
N GLY A 158 17.65 -6.02 9.31
CA GLY A 158 17.81 -4.96 10.30
C GLY A 158 19.11 -4.18 10.07
N TYR A 159 19.10 -2.90 10.41
CA TYR A 159 20.29 -2.06 10.37
C TYR A 159 20.43 -1.32 11.69
N ASP A 160 21.55 -1.57 12.35
CA ASP A 160 22.00 -0.92 13.57
C ASP A 160 23.09 0.08 13.16
N HIS A 161 22.82 1.37 13.33
CA HIS A 161 23.69 2.44 12.84
C HIS A 161 24.82 2.75 13.82
N ASP A 162 24.55 2.73 15.11
CA ASP A 162 25.48 3.13 16.15
C ASP A 162 26.13 1.96 16.90
N GLY A 163 25.70 0.73 16.63
CA GLY A 163 26.28 -0.50 17.18
C GLY A 163 25.88 -0.77 18.63
N ASP A 164 24.75 -0.21 19.08
CA ASP A 164 24.24 -0.42 20.44
C ASP A 164 23.45 -1.72 20.62
N GLY A 165 23.23 -2.47 19.54
CA GLY A 165 22.50 -3.75 19.50
C GLY A 165 21.01 -3.59 19.24
N PHE A 166 20.52 -2.37 19.07
CA PHE A 166 19.16 -2.08 18.61
C PHE A 166 19.20 -1.57 17.17
N THR A 167 18.21 -1.95 16.38
CA THR A 167 18.18 -1.54 14.97
C THR A 167 17.30 -0.32 14.76
N GLU A 168 17.84 0.75 14.14
CA GLU A 168 17.07 1.92 13.71
C GLU A 168 16.19 1.60 12.50
N VAL A 169 16.60 0.61 11.70
CA VAL A 169 15.78 0.08 10.61
C VAL A 169 15.37 -1.33 10.95
N PRO A 170 14.07 -1.60 11.17
CA PRO A 170 13.59 -2.91 11.60
C PRO A 170 13.68 -3.96 10.49
N VAL A 171 13.77 -5.22 10.90
CA VAL A 171 13.62 -6.37 10.01
C VAL A 171 12.20 -6.41 9.44
N ILE A 172 12.07 -6.59 8.14
CA ILE A 172 10.79 -6.86 7.48
C ILE A 172 10.88 -8.23 6.81
N ASN A 173 9.86 -9.05 7.02
CA ASN A 173 9.62 -10.27 6.27
C ASN A 173 8.13 -10.32 5.93
N SER A 174 7.77 -9.92 4.72
CA SER A 174 6.40 -9.77 4.28
C SER A 174 6.18 -10.50 2.96
N GLN A 175 5.08 -11.26 2.90
CA GLN A 175 4.60 -11.90 1.69
C GLN A 175 3.13 -11.55 1.52
N SER A 176 2.78 -11.03 0.36
CA SER A 176 1.42 -10.67 0.01
C SER A 176 1.05 -11.30 -1.32
N VAL A 177 -0.16 -11.84 -1.40
CA VAL A 177 -0.74 -12.32 -2.63
C VAL A 177 -2.20 -11.92 -2.66
N GLY A 178 -2.67 -11.54 -3.83
CA GLY A 178 -4.07 -11.23 -4.02
C GLY A 178 -4.51 -11.42 -5.45
N MET A 179 -5.81 -11.46 -5.63
CA MET A 179 -6.41 -11.52 -6.94
C MET A 179 -7.66 -10.64 -7.01
N ARG A 180 -7.92 -10.14 -8.20
CA ARG A 180 -9.14 -9.40 -8.53
C ARG A 180 -9.76 -10.00 -9.78
N THR A 181 -11.05 -10.26 -9.75
CA THR A 181 -11.83 -10.69 -10.89
C THR A 181 -12.94 -9.69 -11.18
N PHE A 182 -13.31 -9.56 -12.44
CA PHE A 182 -14.52 -8.84 -12.80
C PHE A 182 -15.32 -9.58 -13.86
N PHE A 183 -16.63 -9.37 -13.85
CA PHE A 183 -17.55 -9.87 -14.85
C PHE A 183 -18.55 -8.77 -15.19
N ARG A 184 -18.65 -8.41 -16.46
CA ARG A 184 -19.60 -7.44 -16.99
C ARG A 184 -20.78 -8.17 -17.63
N THR A 185 -21.94 -8.10 -17.00
CA THR A 185 -23.17 -8.77 -17.46
C THR A 185 -23.99 -7.93 -18.42
N GLY A 186 -23.70 -6.63 -18.56
CA GLY A 186 -24.35 -5.69 -19.47
C GLY A 186 -23.47 -4.50 -19.79
N ALA A 187 -23.95 -3.60 -20.64
CA ALA A 187 -23.19 -2.42 -21.07
C ALA A 187 -22.85 -1.45 -19.91
N TYR A 188 -23.58 -1.53 -18.81
CA TYR A 188 -23.47 -0.63 -17.65
C TYR A 188 -23.22 -1.35 -16.32
N SER A 189 -23.01 -2.67 -16.32
CA SER A 189 -22.75 -3.43 -15.07
C SER A 189 -21.26 -3.72 -14.90
N ARG A 190 -20.73 -3.47 -13.72
CA ARG A 190 -19.43 -3.91 -13.24
C ARG A 190 -19.60 -4.92 -12.12
#